data_24576830439adbfc7ba35da67478cb87
#
_entry.id   24576830439adbfc7ba35da67478cb87
#
_cell.length_a   1.000
_cell.length_b   1.000
_cell.length_c   1.000
_cell.angle_alpha   90.00
_cell.angle_beta   90.00
_cell.angle_gamma   90.00
#
_symmetry.space_group_name_H-M   'P 1'
#
loop_
_entity.id
_entity.type
_entity.pdbx_description
1 polymer ?
#
loop_
_entity_poly.entity_id
_entity_poly.type
_entity_poly.pdbx_seq_one_letter_code
_entity_poly.pdbx_strand_id
1 'polypeptide(L)'
;MAFRPARPVLLATLVLGTGWLPAQRPAISRDTRLASADLRADLVTLRTAYETLHPGLLRYQTAAASAERFDALDRYFTTDRTLGEAFLALTRLTAAIRCGHSYPNFFNQTKAVANALFEGTDKLPVEFRWLNRRMIVTADRADDADLPRGSEILSINGVPVGTILDSLLPLARADGGNDAKRVAYLEVQGTERYHAFDVLYPLAFPLRTARFVLDVRVPGSTARRRVSVAPLSAAARRAPSPTAAEPAEDAPLWRYTESDSIGILTMPTWALFNSKWDAARWSDSVLEGVIARRVADLVIDLRGNEGGVDAGNALLARLIDTPLRLPSYPRQVRYRRVPDELNPVLDTWDNSFRDWGPAAVATADPRFYRLTRWDDAADGSDVITPAGQRYRGRVWVLVGAANSSATFQFALAAQQSGVATLVGQPTGGNRRGINGGAFFFVRLPKTGLEVDLPLIAGFPTTEQPDAGVVPDILVTPTVADIASGADAELRAVRTAIAAVPRR
;
A
#
# COMPACT_ATOMS: atom_id res chain seq x y z
N MET A 1 -43.38 -39.73 57.79
CA MET A 1 -42.66 -38.90 58.77
C MET A 1 -41.26 -38.72 58.29
N ALA A 2 -40.91 -37.61 57.68
CA ALA A 2 -39.57 -37.33 57.15
C ALA A 2 -39.08 -36.04 57.82
N PHE A 3 -37.97 -36.18 58.55
CA PHE A 3 -37.29 -35.05 59.22
C PHE A 3 -36.56 -34.19 58.19
N ARG A 4 -36.81 -32.87 58.22
CA ARG A 4 -36.00 -31.87 57.54
C ARG A 4 -34.91 -31.35 58.51
N PRO A 5 -33.62 -31.25 58.10
CA PRO A 5 -32.63 -30.57 58.91
C PRO A 5 -32.64 -29.06 58.63
N ALA A 6 -32.38 -28.28 59.69
CA ALA A 6 -32.29 -26.81 59.69
C ALA A 6 -31.05 -26.31 58.94
N ARG A 7 -31.21 -25.21 58.18
CA ARG A 7 -30.12 -24.49 57.54
C ARG A 7 -29.41 -23.55 58.54
N PRO A 8 -28.07 -23.49 58.55
CA PRO A 8 -27.33 -22.48 59.31
C PRO A 8 -27.36 -21.13 58.55
N VAL A 9 -27.64 -20.07 59.29
CA VAL A 9 -27.53 -18.68 58.83
C VAL A 9 -26.05 -18.30 58.84
N LEU A 10 -25.47 -18.08 57.65
CA LEU A 10 -24.14 -17.47 57.52
C LEU A 10 -24.30 -15.95 57.59
N LEU A 11 -23.71 -15.34 58.61
CA LEU A 11 -23.46 -13.91 58.69
C LEU A 11 -22.34 -13.57 57.68
N ALA A 12 -22.67 -12.85 56.61
CA ALA A 12 -21.66 -12.31 55.69
C ALA A 12 -21.11 -11.01 56.28
N THR A 13 -19.88 -11.04 56.74
CA THR A 13 -19.10 -9.86 57.11
C THR A 13 -18.69 -9.12 55.85
N LEU A 14 -19.25 -7.93 55.62
CA LEU A 14 -18.91 -7.05 54.51
C LEU A 14 -17.54 -6.42 54.80
N VAL A 15 -16.46 -6.95 54.20
CA VAL A 15 -15.13 -6.30 54.18
C VAL A 15 -15.17 -5.27 53.06
N LEU A 16 -15.32 -3.99 53.42
CA LEU A 16 -15.10 -2.87 52.49
C LEU A 16 -13.60 -2.81 52.12
N GLY A 17 -13.21 -3.60 51.14
CA GLY A 17 -11.91 -3.47 50.49
C GLY A 17 -11.90 -2.18 49.68
N THR A 18 -11.11 -1.19 50.10
CA THR A 18 -10.74 -0.04 49.25
C THR A 18 -9.92 -0.55 48.08
N GLY A 19 -10.59 -1.01 47.03
CA GLY A 19 -9.98 -1.39 45.80
C GLY A 19 -9.29 -0.17 45.16
N TRP A 20 -7.98 -0.14 45.17
CA TRP A 20 -7.22 0.75 44.30
C TRP A 20 -7.58 0.39 42.86
N LEU A 21 -8.41 1.23 42.23
CA LEU A 21 -8.55 1.19 40.78
C LEU A 21 -7.16 1.49 40.22
N PRO A 22 -6.59 0.62 39.34
CA PRO A 22 -5.34 0.95 38.69
C PRO A 22 -5.57 2.26 37.94
N ALA A 23 -4.71 3.26 38.19
CA ALA A 23 -4.74 4.52 37.48
C ALA A 23 -4.72 4.21 35.99
N GLN A 24 -5.80 4.52 35.29
CA GLN A 24 -5.86 4.37 33.83
C GLN A 24 -4.72 5.23 33.27
N ARG A 25 -3.76 4.60 32.60
CA ARG A 25 -2.75 5.35 31.86
C ARG A 25 -3.49 6.33 30.94
N PRO A 26 -3.12 7.63 30.93
CA PRO A 26 -3.77 8.59 30.06
C PRO A 26 -3.73 8.08 28.62
N ALA A 27 -4.86 8.20 27.91
CA ALA A 27 -4.94 7.81 26.51
C ALA A 27 -3.91 8.62 25.72
N ILE A 28 -3.08 7.94 24.93
CA ILE A 28 -2.12 8.62 24.06
C ILE A 28 -2.87 9.35 22.94
N SER A 29 -2.30 10.49 22.51
CA SER A 29 -2.79 11.30 21.39
C SER A 29 -1.63 11.64 20.46
N ARG A 30 -1.91 12.24 19.30
CA ARG A 30 -0.87 12.74 18.39
C ARG A 30 0.07 13.75 19.05
N ASP A 31 -0.43 14.48 20.06
CA ASP A 31 0.30 15.53 20.79
C ASP A 31 1.00 14.99 22.06
N THR A 32 0.90 13.68 22.34
CA THR A 32 1.63 13.04 23.43
C THR A 32 3.11 13.27 23.27
N ARG A 33 3.76 13.88 24.29
CA ARG A 33 5.20 14.17 24.28
C ARG A 33 6.00 12.90 24.54
N LEU A 34 7.00 12.68 23.72
CA LEU A 34 7.99 11.60 23.81
C LEU A 34 9.33 12.22 24.20
N ALA A 35 9.98 11.64 25.21
CA ALA A 35 11.26 12.16 25.69
C ALA A 35 12.37 11.97 24.65
N SER A 36 13.24 12.95 24.53
CA SER A 36 14.41 12.91 23.63
C SER A 36 15.23 11.63 23.80
N ALA A 37 15.49 11.22 25.05
CA ALA A 37 16.24 10.00 25.35
C ALA A 37 15.58 8.73 24.78
N ASP A 38 14.24 8.62 24.86
CA ASP A 38 13.47 7.50 24.33
C ASP A 38 13.45 7.48 22.79
N LEU A 39 13.27 8.64 22.16
CA LEU A 39 13.31 8.80 20.71
C LEU A 39 14.67 8.37 20.13
N ARG A 40 15.77 8.79 20.77
CA ARG A 40 17.13 8.44 20.33
C ARG A 40 17.45 6.97 20.56
N ALA A 41 16.99 6.38 21.68
CA ALA A 41 17.14 4.95 21.92
C ALA A 41 16.43 4.10 20.86
N ASP A 42 15.20 4.47 20.47
CA ASP A 42 14.45 3.82 19.40
C ASP A 42 15.11 4.04 18.03
N LEU A 43 15.67 5.21 17.76
CA LEU A 43 16.40 5.46 16.52
C LEU A 43 17.66 4.59 16.41
N VAL A 44 18.41 4.37 17.49
CA VAL A 44 19.54 3.42 17.49
C VAL A 44 19.07 2.01 17.16
N THR A 45 17.96 1.57 17.74
CA THR A 45 17.35 0.26 17.43
C THR A 45 16.98 0.14 15.96
N LEU A 46 16.30 1.13 15.42
CA LEU A 46 15.87 1.16 14.00
C LEU A 46 17.09 1.16 13.07
N ARG A 47 18.10 2.00 13.35
CA ARG A 47 19.33 2.09 12.57
C ARG A 47 20.04 0.75 12.52
N THR A 48 20.25 0.10 13.68
CA THR A 48 20.90 -1.20 13.78
C THR A 48 20.14 -2.25 12.96
N ALA A 49 18.81 -2.31 13.09
CA ALA A 49 18.00 -3.26 12.32
C ALA A 49 18.13 -3.03 10.81
N TYR A 50 18.04 -1.78 10.35
CA TYR A 50 18.10 -1.46 8.93
C TYR A 50 19.50 -1.66 8.34
N GLU A 51 20.54 -1.20 8.99
CA GLU A 51 21.93 -1.37 8.52
C GLU A 51 22.34 -2.85 8.47
N THR A 52 21.80 -3.68 9.39
CA THR A 52 22.12 -5.11 9.46
C THR A 52 21.29 -5.95 8.51
N LEU A 53 19.98 -5.69 8.41
CA LEU A 53 19.03 -6.64 7.82
C LEU A 53 18.43 -6.17 6.48
N HIS A 54 18.36 -4.85 6.21
CA HIS A 54 17.66 -4.33 5.03
C HIS A 54 18.50 -4.51 3.75
N PRO A 55 18.12 -5.39 2.80
CA PRO A 55 18.96 -5.74 1.66
C PRO A 55 19.07 -4.63 0.62
N GLY A 56 18.07 -3.78 0.50
CA GLY A 56 18.03 -2.67 -0.46
C GLY A 56 18.36 -1.30 0.12
N LEU A 57 18.89 -1.21 1.36
CA LEU A 57 19.16 0.07 2.04
C LEU A 57 20.04 1.02 1.20
N LEU A 58 21.03 0.47 0.51
CA LEU A 58 21.99 1.21 -0.28
C LEU A 58 21.76 1.11 -1.82
N ARG A 59 20.58 0.67 -2.26
CA ARG A 59 20.29 0.54 -3.71
C ARG A 59 20.27 1.90 -4.41
N TYR A 60 19.74 2.93 -3.73
CA TYR A 60 19.54 4.28 -4.31
C TYR A 60 20.28 5.38 -3.53
N GLN A 61 21.16 5.00 -2.62
CA GLN A 61 21.96 5.95 -1.84
C GLN A 61 23.31 5.33 -1.45
N THR A 62 24.30 6.18 -1.18
CA THR A 62 25.57 5.75 -0.63
C THR A 62 25.46 5.45 0.88
N ALA A 63 26.42 4.69 1.44
CA ALA A 63 26.48 4.45 2.87
C ALA A 63 26.62 5.76 3.66
N ALA A 64 27.43 6.71 3.17
CA ALA A 64 27.57 8.03 3.78
C ALA A 64 26.26 8.83 3.79
N ALA A 65 25.50 8.82 2.68
CA ALA A 65 24.20 9.49 2.62
C ALA A 65 23.17 8.83 3.54
N SER A 66 23.22 7.49 3.68
CA SER A 66 22.36 6.77 4.62
C SER A 66 22.69 7.15 6.07
N ALA A 67 23.99 7.12 6.44
CA ALA A 67 24.43 7.53 7.76
C ALA A 67 24.01 8.96 8.11
N GLU A 68 24.24 9.92 7.19
CA GLU A 68 23.85 11.32 7.38
C GLU A 68 22.33 11.49 7.63
N ARG A 69 21.48 10.67 7.00
CA ARG A 69 20.03 10.72 7.25
C ARG A 69 19.66 10.27 8.66
N PHE A 70 20.29 9.20 9.16
CA PHE A 70 20.13 8.75 10.55
C PHE A 70 20.67 9.78 11.53
N ASP A 71 21.84 10.35 11.25
CA ASP A 71 22.49 11.37 12.11
C ASP A 71 21.65 12.67 12.11
N ALA A 72 21.07 13.07 10.99
CA ALA A 72 20.16 14.20 10.91
C ALA A 72 18.90 13.98 11.76
N LEU A 73 18.35 12.76 11.75
CA LEU A 73 17.21 12.42 12.60
C LEU A 73 17.59 12.36 14.09
N ASP A 74 18.80 11.87 14.43
CA ASP A 74 19.32 11.93 15.80
C ASP A 74 19.42 13.37 16.29
N ARG A 75 19.95 14.28 15.48
CA ARG A 75 19.98 15.73 15.79
C ARG A 75 18.58 16.31 15.98
N TYR A 76 17.60 15.90 15.16
CA TYR A 76 16.20 16.33 15.31
C TYR A 76 15.59 15.83 16.64
N PHE A 77 16.00 14.67 17.12
CA PHE A 77 15.53 14.05 18.37
C PHE A 77 16.32 14.49 19.62
N THR A 78 17.19 15.49 19.54
CA THR A 78 17.87 16.07 20.74
C THR A 78 16.92 16.81 21.67
N THR A 79 15.68 17.06 21.23
CA THR A 79 14.60 17.63 22.05
C THR A 79 13.36 16.75 21.97
N ASP A 80 12.51 16.83 23.00
CA ASP A 80 11.24 16.10 23.03
C ASP A 80 10.39 16.42 21.79
N ARG A 81 9.70 15.41 21.28
CA ARG A 81 8.77 15.53 20.14
C ARG A 81 7.42 14.97 20.52
N THR A 82 6.39 15.41 19.79
CA THR A 82 5.10 14.74 19.87
C THR A 82 5.12 13.41 19.11
N LEU A 83 4.19 12.51 19.42
CA LEU A 83 4.03 11.25 18.72
C LEU A 83 3.82 11.47 17.21
N GLY A 84 3.03 12.50 16.83
CA GLY A 84 2.81 12.87 15.44
C GLY A 84 4.08 13.35 14.74
N GLU A 85 4.89 14.19 15.39
CA GLU A 85 6.18 14.64 14.87
C GLU A 85 7.17 13.50 14.69
N ALA A 86 7.24 12.58 15.66
CA ALA A 86 8.10 11.40 15.59
C ALA A 86 7.68 10.47 14.43
N PHE A 87 6.37 10.23 14.29
CA PHE A 87 5.84 9.43 13.19
C PHE A 87 6.17 10.02 11.81
N LEU A 88 5.97 11.32 11.60
CA LEU A 88 6.33 12.00 10.34
C LEU A 88 7.84 11.96 10.07
N ALA A 89 8.67 12.11 11.12
CA ALA A 89 10.11 12.07 10.98
C ALA A 89 10.62 10.68 10.56
N LEU A 90 10.10 9.61 11.16
CA LEU A 90 10.37 8.24 10.76
C LEU A 90 9.85 7.93 9.35
N THR A 91 8.65 8.42 9.00
CA THR A 91 8.09 8.29 7.66
C THR A 91 9.00 8.94 6.62
N ARG A 92 9.53 10.14 6.89
CA ARG A 92 10.48 10.83 6.02
C ARG A 92 11.79 10.06 5.85
N LEU A 93 12.34 9.53 6.95
CA LEU A 93 13.57 8.73 6.92
C LEU A 93 13.40 7.51 6.01
N THR A 94 12.31 6.74 6.22
CA THR A 94 12.08 5.49 5.48
C THR A 94 11.73 5.75 4.02
N ALA A 95 10.93 6.77 3.69
CA ALA A 95 10.64 7.17 2.32
C ALA A 95 11.92 7.56 1.54
N ALA A 96 12.92 8.16 2.22
CA ALA A 96 14.19 8.53 1.62
C ALA A 96 15.07 7.34 1.23
N ILE A 97 14.82 6.13 1.75
CA ILE A 97 15.48 4.87 1.32
C ILE A 97 15.05 4.51 -0.11
N ARG A 98 13.90 5.00 -0.57
CA ARG A 98 13.31 4.67 -1.87
C ARG A 98 12.98 3.19 -2.03
N CYS A 99 12.43 2.61 -0.95
CA CYS A 99 11.88 1.26 -0.92
C CYS A 99 10.38 1.34 -0.61
N GLY A 100 9.56 0.86 -1.53
CA GLY A 100 8.10 0.90 -1.39
C GLY A 100 7.55 0.08 -0.22
N HIS A 101 8.37 -0.80 0.36
CA HIS A 101 8.01 -1.67 1.47
C HIS A 101 8.66 -1.26 2.81
N SER A 102 9.36 -0.10 2.88
CA SER A 102 9.98 0.42 4.11
C SER A 102 9.24 1.66 4.56
N TYR A 103 8.41 1.56 5.59
CA TYR A 103 7.63 2.68 6.13
C TYR A 103 7.02 2.33 7.49
N PRO A 104 6.67 3.31 8.32
CA PRO A 104 5.81 3.08 9.48
C PRO A 104 4.41 2.71 9.01
N ASN A 105 4.16 1.40 8.87
CA ASN A 105 2.96 0.86 8.24
C ASN A 105 1.72 1.17 9.07
N PHE A 106 0.73 1.81 8.47
CA PHE A 106 -0.51 2.23 9.14
C PHE A 106 -1.31 1.05 9.69
N PHE A 107 -1.23 -0.10 9.01
CA PHE A 107 -1.98 -1.31 9.35
C PHE A 107 -1.33 -2.12 10.48
N ASN A 108 -0.02 -1.95 10.71
CA ASN A 108 0.75 -2.71 11.68
C ASN A 108 0.92 -1.99 13.02
N GLN A 109 0.54 -0.69 13.11
CA GLN A 109 0.61 0.05 14.37
C GLN A 109 -0.31 -0.57 15.42
N THR A 110 0.11 -0.50 16.69
CA THR A 110 -0.78 -0.90 17.78
C THR A 110 -2.07 -0.10 17.74
N LYS A 111 -3.17 -0.67 18.26
CA LYS A 111 -4.47 0.01 18.30
C LYS A 111 -4.39 1.39 18.99
N ALA A 112 -3.57 1.51 20.04
CA ALA A 112 -3.39 2.77 20.76
C ALA A 112 -2.73 3.84 19.86
N VAL A 113 -1.65 3.50 19.16
CA VAL A 113 -0.95 4.37 18.20
C VAL A 113 -1.86 4.73 17.02
N ALA A 114 -2.53 3.73 16.42
CA ALA A 114 -3.45 3.95 15.30
C ALA A 114 -4.59 4.91 15.69
N ASN A 115 -5.19 4.72 16.86
CA ASN A 115 -6.23 5.61 17.36
C ASN A 115 -5.72 7.04 17.57
N ALA A 116 -4.51 7.18 18.12
CA ALA A 116 -3.91 8.49 18.38
C ALA A 116 -3.59 9.28 17.09
N LEU A 117 -3.12 8.58 16.05
CA LEU A 117 -2.59 9.22 14.84
C LEU A 117 -3.59 9.28 13.67
N PHE A 118 -4.45 8.24 13.51
CA PHE A 118 -5.18 8.03 12.25
C PHE A 118 -6.69 8.15 12.38
N GLU A 119 -7.26 7.93 13.57
CA GLU A 119 -8.71 7.82 13.78
C GLU A 119 -9.42 9.16 14.10
N GLY A 120 -8.77 10.28 13.78
CA GLY A 120 -9.31 11.62 14.04
C GLY A 120 -10.46 12.02 13.11
N THR A 121 -11.19 13.08 13.55
CA THR A 121 -12.19 13.79 12.73
C THR A 121 -11.52 15.02 12.09
N ASP A 122 -10.65 14.78 11.14
CA ASP A 122 -9.79 15.78 10.51
C ASP A 122 -9.48 15.44 9.04
N LYS A 123 -10.30 14.57 8.41
CA LYS A 123 -10.11 14.16 7.02
C LYS A 123 -10.82 15.15 6.08
N LEU A 124 -10.19 15.44 4.95
CA LEU A 124 -10.80 16.26 3.91
C LEU A 124 -12.02 15.53 3.32
N PRO A 125 -13.24 16.12 3.28
CA PRO A 125 -14.46 15.39 2.93
C PRO A 125 -14.65 15.24 1.42
N VAL A 126 -13.61 14.86 0.70
CA VAL A 126 -13.64 14.56 -0.74
C VAL A 126 -12.77 13.35 -1.04
N GLU A 127 -13.08 12.68 -2.14
CA GLU A 127 -12.14 11.81 -2.85
C GLU A 127 -11.56 12.60 -4.02
N PHE A 128 -10.28 12.37 -4.35
CA PHE A 128 -9.62 13.14 -5.39
C PHE A 128 -8.47 12.38 -6.03
N ARG A 129 -8.08 12.84 -7.23
CA ARG A 129 -6.85 12.43 -7.92
C ARG A 129 -5.95 13.63 -8.20
N TRP A 130 -4.66 13.35 -8.33
CA TRP A 130 -3.68 14.32 -8.78
C TRP A 130 -3.53 14.24 -10.31
N LEU A 131 -3.93 15.29 -11.04
CA LEU A 131 -3.66 15.44 -12.46
C LEU A 131 -2.71 16.60 -12.70
N ASN A 132 -1.47 16.31 -13.10
CA ASN A 132 -0.45 17.35 -13.33
C ASN A 132 -0.35 18.32 -12.14
N ARG A 133 -0.23 17.77 -10.92
CA ARG A 133 -0.15 18.51 -9.62
C ARG A 133 -1.43 19.29 -9.25
N ARG A 134 -2.52 19.09 -9.96
CA ARG A 134 -3.84 19.65 -9.65
C ARG A 134 -4.66 18.63 -8.87
N MET A 135 -5.31 19.05 -7.81
CA MET A 135 -6.18 18.20 -6.99
C MET A 135 -7.60 18.25 -7.58
N ILE A 136 -8.03 17.16 -8.22
CA ILE A 136 -9.30 17.05 -8.92
C ILE A 136 -10.24 16.11 -8.14
N VAL A 137 -11.39 16.62 -7.73
CA VAL A 137 -12.43 15.88 -7.00
C VAL A 137 -12.98 14.74 -7.85
N THR A 138 -12.97 13.53 -7.31
CA THR A 138 -13.56 12.34 -7.92
C THR A 138 -14.88 11.94 -7.25
N ALA A 139 -15.07 12.29 -5.98
CA ALA A 139 -16.34 12.14 -5.28
C ALA A 139 -16.43 13.17 -4.14
N ASP A 140 -17.61 13.75 -3.98
CA ASP A 140 -17.97 14.57 -2.84
C ASP A 140 -18.44 13.69 -1.68
N ARG A 141 -17.90 13.96 -0.50
CA ARG A 141 -18.25 13.30 0.76
C ARG A 141 -18.69 14.31 1.80
N ALA A 142 -18.85 15.58 1.38
CA ALA A 142 -19.34 16.65 2.25
C ALA A 142 -20.86 16.66 2.28
N ASP A 143 -21.44 16.69 3.46
CA ASP A 143 -22.91 16.76 3.62
C ASP A 143 -23.44 18.20 3.46
N ASP A 144 -22.55 19.19 3.48
CA ASP A 144 -22.90 20.61 3.64
C ASP A 144 -22.29 21.52 2.57
N ALA A 145 -21.76 20.96 1.51
CA ALA A 145 -21.23 21.69 0.35
C ALA A 145 -21.41 20.89 -0.93
N ASP A 146 -21.54 21.59 -2.05
CA ASP A 146 -21.59 20.99 -3.37
C ASP A 146 -20.21 21.13 -4.05
N LEU A 147 -19.50 20.02 -4.13
CA LEU A 147 -18.20 19.86 -4.76
C LEU A 147 -18.30 18.84 -5.91
N PRO A 148 -18.93 19.18 -7.01
CA PRO A 148 -19.19 18.24 -8.07
C PRO A 148 -17.90 17.59 -8.61
N ARG A 149 -18.02 16.36 -9.05
CA ARG A 149 -16.96 15.60 -9.71
C ARG A 149 -16.30 16.42 -10.80
N GLY A 150 -14.96 16.42 -10.85
CA GLY A 150 -14.18 17.25 -11.75
C GLY A 150 -13.87 18.67 -11.22
N SER A 151 -14.37 19.05 -10.03
CA SER A 151 -13.96 20.29 -9.38
C SER A 151 -12.46 20.24 -9.08
N GLU A 152 -11.78 21.38 -9.24
CA GLU A 152 -10.38 21.57 -8.87
C GLU A 152 -10.29 22.27 -7.52
N ILE A 153 -9.64 21.66 -6.54
CA ILE A 153 -9.26 22.34 -5.30
C ILE A 153 -7.96 23.08 -5.55
N LEU A 154 -7.95 24.38 -5.28
CA LEU A 154 -6.80 25.27 -5.51
C LEU A 154 -5.98 25.47 -4.24
N SER A 155 -6.68 25.58 -3.10
CA SER A 155 -6.06 25.72 -1.78
C SER A 155 -6.92 25.08 -0.69
N ILE A 156 -6.28 24.65 0.39
CA ILE A 156 -6.92 24.17 1.62
C ILE A 156 -6.43 25.05 2.78
N ASN A 157 -7.35 25.69 3.48
CA ASN A 157 -7.04 26.63 4.57
C ASN A 157 -6.01 27.71 4.18
N GLY A 158 -6.09 28.21 2.94
CA GLY A 158 -5.19 29.21 2.39
C GLY A 158 -3.84 28.68 1.89
N VAL A 159 -3.53 27.39 2.08
CA VAL A 159 -2.31 26.76 1.55
C VAL A 159 -2.58 26.22 0.15
N PRO A 160 -1.84 26.63 -0.89
CA PRO A 160 -1.99 26.08 -2.24
C PRO A 160 -1.77 24.57 -2.27
N VAL A 161 -2.59 23.83 -3.02
CA VAL A 161 -2.48 22.36 -3.07
C VAL A 161 -1.14 21.86 -3.62
N GLY A 162 -0.49 22.63 -4.50
CA GLY A 162 0.87 22.34 -4.97
C GLY A 162 1.90 22.36 -3.84
N THR A 163 1.80 23.32 -2.91
CA THR A 163 2.65 23.39 -1.71
C THR A 163 2.37 22.22 -0.75
N ILE A 164 1.09 21.84 -0.62
CA ILE A 164 0.72 20.66 0.18
C ILE A 164 1.34 19.40 -0.42
N LEU A 165 1.21 19.19 -1.73
CA LEU A 165 1.81 18.07 -2.42
C LEU A 165 3.33 18.03 -2.24
N ASP A 166 4.04 19.15 -2.43
CA ASP A 166 5.49 19.25 -2.23
C ASP A 166 5.93 18.92 -0.80
N SER A 167 5.12 19.27 0.18
CA SER A 167 5.38 18.95 1.59
C SER A 167 5.17 17.47 1.91
N LEU A 168 4.23 16.79 1.24
CA LEU A 168 3.87 15.40 1.50
C LEU A 168 4.67 14.40 0.64
N LEU A 169 5.13 14.78 -0.56
CA LEU A 169 5.92 13.91 -1.43
C LEU A 169 7.15 13.28 -0.76
N PRO A 170 7.92 14.00 0.10
CA PRO A 170 9.04 13.40 0.84
C PRO A 170 8.62 12.38 1.92
N LEU A 171 7.33 12.27 2.21
CA LEU A 171 6.76 11.29 3.14
C LEU A 171 6.16 10.09 2.40
N ALA A 172 5.96 10.20 1.09
CA ALA A 172 5.35 9.16 0.27
C ALA A 172 6.37 8.11 -0.15
N ARG A 173 6.04 6.83 0.12
CA ARG A 173 6.86 5.68 -0.24
C ARG A 173 6.76 5.35 -1.73
N ALA A 174 7.87 4.94 -2.33
CA ALA A 174 7.92 4.30 -3.65
C ALA A 174 9.27 3.60 -3.84
N ASP A 175 9.36 2.70 -4.82
CA ASP A 175 10.62 2.09 -5.22
C ASP A 175 11.38 3.02 -6.17
N GLY A 176 12.63 3.32 -5.85
CA GLY A 176 13.51 4.14 -6.69
C GLY A 176 13.00 5.56 -6.93
N GLY A 177 13.23 6.03 -8.17
CA GLY A 177 12.82 7.36 -8.65
C GLY A 177 11.36 7.47 -9.08
N ASN A 178 10.47 6.55 -8.70
CA ASN A 178 9.09 6.51 -9.18
C ASN A 178 8.19 7.56 -8.51
N ASP A 179 8.29 8.82 -8.95
CA ASP A 179 7.49 9.92 -8.41
C ASP A 179 6.00 9.81 -8.76
N ALA A 180 5.65 9.15 -9.87
CA ALA A 180 4.25 8.88 -10.21
C ALA A 180 3.57 8.03 -9.12
N LYS A 181 4.29 7.02 -8.59
CA LYS A 181 3.80 6.21 -7.44
C LYS A 181 3.63 7.06 -6.19
N ARG A 182 4.58 7.98 -5.89
CA ARG A 182 4.48 8.86 -4.71
C ARG A 182 3.26 9.77 -4.80
N VAL A 183 2.98 10.32 -5.99
CA VAL A 183 1.80 11.15 -6.24
C VAL A 183 0.52 10.32 -6.10
N ALA A 184 0.45 9.14 -6.73
CA ALA A 184 -0.71 8.25 -6.64
C ALA A 184 -0.96 7.76 -5.21
N TYR A 185 0.09 7.52 -4.41
CA TYR A 185 -0.01 7.14 -3.00
C TYR A 185 -0.69 8.22 -2.14
N LEU A 186 -0.63 9.48 -2.58
CA LEU A 186 -1.28 10.63 -1.93
C LEU A 186 -2.67 10.96 -2.53
N GLU A 187 -3.26 10.09 -3.32
CA GLU A 187 -4.67 10.18 -3.74
C GLU A 187 -5.60 9.63 -2.67
N VAL A 188 -6.85 10.02 -2.71
CA VAL A 188 -7.91 9.47 -1.85
C VAL A 188 -9.00 8.92 -2.73
N GLN A 189 -9.18 7.61 -2.75
CA GLN A 189 -10.17 6.94 -3.59
C GLN A 189 -10.76 5.73 -2.87
N GLY A 190 -12.08 5.65 -2.83
CA GLY A 190 -12.78 4.51 -2.25
C GLY A 190 -12.81 4.48 -0.72
N THR A 191 -13.01 3.29 -0.18
CA THR A 191 -13.30 3.05 1.25
C THR A 191 -12.20 2.29 1.97
N GLU A 192 -10.95 2.42 1.54
CA GLU A 192 -9.83 1.80 2.21
C GLU A 192 -9.72 2.27 3.66
N ARG A 193 -9.23 1.38 4.52
CA ARG A 193 -9.09 1.69 5.94
C ARG A 193 -8.23 2.92 6.20
N TYR A 194 -7.12 3.06 5.47
CA TYR A 194 -6.20 4.18 5.58
C TYR A 194 -5.73 4.63 4.19
N HIS A 195 -6.00 5.89 3.85
CA HIS A 195 -5.36 6.58 2.73
C HIS A 195 -4.17 7.36 3.25
N ALA A 196 -3.03 7.33 2.55
CA ALA A 196 -1.83 8.03 3.00
C ALA A 196 -2.05 9.53 3.16
N PHE A 197 -2.82 10.17 2.27
CA PHE A 197 -3.17 11.58 2.42
C PHE A 197 -3.95 11.83 3.72
N ASP A 198 -4.95 11.01 4.04
CA ASP A 198 -5.77 11.15 5.25
C ASP A 198 -4.97 10.91 6.54
N VAL A 199 -3.83 10.20 6.46
CA VAL A 199 -2.90 10.01 7.57
C VAL A 199 -1.89 11.17 7.66
N LEU A 200 -1.22 11.48 6.56
CA LEU A 200 -0.07 12.37 6.55
C LEU A 200 -0.46 13.84 6.56
N TYR A 201 -1.53 14.22 5.82
CA TYR A 201 -1.97 15.59 5.72
C TYR A 201 -2.38 16.20 7.08
N PRO A 202 -3.24 15.56 7.91
CA PRO A 202 -3.62 16.13 9.21
C PRO A 202 -2.47 16.22 10.22
N LEU A 203 -1.44 15.39 10.06
CA LEU A 203 -0.24 15.45 10.91
C LEU A 203 0.69 16.59 10.47
N ALA A 204 0.83 16.81 9.15
CA ALA A 204 1.69 17.89 8.61
C ALA A 204 1.00 19.27 8.62
N PHE A 205 -0.32 19.28 8.43
CA PHE A 205 -1.17 20.49 8.38
C PHE A 205 -2.37 20.34 9.33
N PRO A 206 -2.15 20.42 10.64
CA PRO A 206 -3.22 20.23 11.62
C PRO A 206 -4.37 21.21 11.41
N LEU A 207 -5.60 20.70 11.42
CA LEU A 207 -6.80 21.53 11.36
C LEU A 207 -6.93 22.31 12.67
N ARG A 208 -6.80 23.64 12.58
CA ARG A 208 -6.85 24.55 13.74
C ARG A 208 -8.21 25.21 13.92
N THR A 209 -9.14 24.95 13.02
CA THR A 209 -10.51 25.49 12.98
C THR A 209 -11.50 24.36 12.97
N ALA A 210 -12.77 24.65 13.21
CA ALA A 210 -13.83 23.61 13.17
C ALA A 210 -14.12 23.11 11.73
N ARG A 211 -13.65 23.81 10.71
CA ARG A 211 -14.00 23.55 9.31
C ARG A 211 -12.80 23.79 8.40
N PHE A 212 -12.75 23.06 7.28
CA PHE A 212 -11.87 23.40 6.16
C PHE A 212 -12.44 24.59 5.38
N VAL A 213 -11.56 25.45 4.91
CA VAL A 213 -11.84 26.50 3.92
C VAL A 213 -11.13 26.14 2.63
N LEU A 214 -11.90 25.89 1.57
CA LEU A 214 -11.39 25.48 0.27
C LEU A 214 -11.60 26.61 -0.74
N ASP A 215 -10.56 26.98 -1.50
CA ASP A 215 -10.74 27.71 -2.73
C ASP A 215 -10.84 26.71 -3.87
N VAL A 216 -11.92 26.73 -4.62
CA VAL A 216 -12.24 25.73 -5.64
C VAL A 216 -12.63 26.35 -6.98
N ARG A 217 -12.50 25.56 -8.04
CA ARG A 217 -13.04 25.86 -9.37
C ARG A 217 -13.90 24.69 -9.80
N VAL A 218 -15.18 24.95 -10.05
CA VAL A 218 -16.10 23.91 -10.50
C VAL A 218 -15.99 23.66 -12.01
N PRO A 219 -16.36 22.48 -12.54
CA PRO A 219 -16.35 22.21 -13.97
C PRO A 219 -17.14 23.25 -14.77
N GLY A 220 -16.62 23.65 -15.92
CA GLY A 220 -17.27 24.63 -16.80
C GLY A 220 -17.16 26.09 -16.35
N SER A 221 -16.50 26.39 -15.20
CA SER A 221 -16.31 27.75 -14.70
C SER A 221 -14.83 28.10 -14.55
N THR A 222 -14.45 29.33 -14.86
CA THR A 222 -13.14 29.90 -14.57
C THR A 222 -13.11 30.64 -13.22
N ALA A 223 -14.29 30.93 -12.65
CA ALA A 223 -14.42 31.66 -11.39
C ALA A 223 -13.94 30.80 -10.20
N ARG A 224 -13.24 31.45 -9.26
CA ARG A 224 -12.91 30.86 -7.96
C ARG A 224 -14.08 31.00 -7.02
N ARG A 225 -14.40 29.93 -6.30
CA ARG A 225 -15.41 29.89 -5.24
C ARG A 225 -14.74 29.49 -3.93
N ARG A 226 -15.07 30.19 -2.85
CA ARG A 226 -14.66 29.80 -1.50
C ARG A 226 -15.77 28.98 -0.86
N VAL A 227 -15.43 27.80 -0.33
CA VAL A 227 -16.35 26.86 0.28
C VAL A 227 -15.82 26.49 1.66
N SER A 228 -16.71 26.45 2.65
CA SER A 228 -16.40 25.99 4.00
C SER A 228 -17.08 24.62 4.20
N VAL A 229 -16.30 23.57 4.52
CA VAL A 229 -16.76 22.21 4.66
C VAL A 229 -16.40 21.63 6.02
N ALA A 230 -17.29 20.81 6.60
CA ALA A 230 -17.00 20.08 7.81
C ALA A 230 -15.97 18.99 7.57
N PRO A 231 -15.05 18.73 8.53
CA PRO A 231 -14.12 17.62 8.42
C PRO A 231 -14.85 16.28 8.53
N LEU A 232 -14.36 15.28 7.78
CA LEU A 232 -14.87 13.92 7.85
C LEU A 232 -14.13 13.13 8.95
N SER A 233 -14.84 12.28 9.69
CA SER A 233 -14.19 11.34 10.58
C SER A 233 -13.57 10.16 9.81
N ALA A 234 -12.56 9.51 10.39
CA ALA A 234 -11.99 8.30 9.82
C ALA A 234 -13.05 7.18 9.66
N ALA A 235 -14.01 7.07 10.58
CA ALA A 235 -15.11 6.13 10.47
C ALA A 235 -16.03 6.44 9.29
N ALA A 236 -16.39 7.71 9.10
CA ALA A 236 -17.23 8.15 7.98
C ALA A 236 -16.48 8.01 6.61
N ARG A 237 -15.13 8.19 6.60
CA ARG A 237 -14.33 7.91 5.39
C ARG A 237 -14.46 6.46 4.93
N ARG A 238 -14.48 5.51 5.88
CA ARG A 238 -14.60 4.06 5.61
C ARG A 238 -16.02 3.59 5.36
N ALA A 239 -17.00 4.38 5.73
CA ALA A 239 -18.39 4.00 5.52
C ALA A 239 -18.67 3.81 4.03
N PRO A 240 -19.23 2.66 3.62
CA PRO A 240 -19.70 2.48 2.26
C PRO A 240 -20.77 3.54 1.95
N SER A 241 -21.01 3.79 0.66
CA SER A 241 -22.12 4.65 0.27
C SER A 241 -23.41 4.14 0.96
N PRO A 242 -24.31 5.02 1.44
CA PRO A 242 -25.54 4.62 2.14
C PRO A 242 -26.40 3.60 1.38
N THR A 243 -26.18 3.43 0.07
CA THR A 243 -26.86 2.48 -0.81
C THR A 243 -26.13 1.15 -1.00
N ALA A 244 -24.92 0.99 -0.45
CA ALA A 244 -24.15 -0.25 -0.57
C ALA A 244 -24.43 -1.16 0.63
N ALA A 245 -24.88 -2.40 0.36
CA ALA A 245 -24.95 -3.44 1.40
C ALA A 245 -23.53 -3.78 1.89
N GLU A 246 -23.38 -4.07 3.20
CA GLU A 246 -22.14 -4.61 3.71
C GLU A 246 -21.83 -5.95 3.02
N PRO A 247 -20.63 -6.12 2.42
CA PRO A 247 -20.28 -7.40 1.80
C PRO A 247 -20.16 -8.48 2.87
N ALA A 248 -20.61 -9.70 2.56
CA ALA A 248 -20.37 -10.85 3.41
C ALA A 248 -18.85 -11.11 3.57
N GLU A 249 -18.45 -11.74 4.68
CA GLU A 249 -17.01 -11.99 5.01
C GLU A 249 -16.29 -12.84 3.95
N ASP A 250 -17.04 -13.67 3.20
CA ASP A 250 -16.59 -14.53 2.09
C ASP A 250 -16.97 -13.99 0.71
N ALA A 251 -17.47 -12.75 0.63
CA ALA A 251 -17.85 -12.14 -0.65
C ALA A 251 -16.63 -11.97 -1.57
N PRO A 252 -16.80 -12.18 -2.89
CA PRO A 252 -15.73 -11.96 -3.85
C PRO A 252 -15.21 -10.52 -3.81
N LEU A 253 -13.90 -10.37 -3.61
CA LEU A 253 -13.23 -9.07 -3.67
C LEU A 253 -12.94 -8.64 -5.13
N TRP A 254 -13.01 -9.59 -6.07
CA TRP A 254 -12.86 -9.35 -7.49
C TRP A 254 -14.19 -9.47 -8.20
N ARG A 255 -14.30 -8.85 -9.36
CA ARG A 255 -15.53 -8.82 -10.13
C ARG A 255 -15.26 -9.16 -11.59
N TYR A 256 -16.16 -9.95 -12.17
CA TYR A 256 -16.19 -10.17 -13.60
C TYR A 256 -17.49 -9.65 -14.20
N THR A 257 -17.39 -8.93 -15.32
CA THR A 257 -18.53 -8.42 -16.09
C THR A 257 -18.26 -8.60 -17.58
N GLU A 258 -19.32 -8.68 -18.38
CA GLU A 258 -19.22 -8.66 -19.84
C GLU A 258 -19.98 -7.45 -20.39
N SER A 259 -19.38 -6.74 -21.34
CA SER A 259 -19.98 -5.61 -22.05
C SER A 259 -19.45 -5.57 -23.48
N ASP A 260 -20.36 -5.56 -24.48
CA ASP A 260 -20.02 -5.48 -25.90
C ASP A 260 -19.02 -6.57 -26.35
N SER A 261 -19.19 -7.81 -25.88
CA SER A 261 -18.30 -8.96 -26.13
C SER A 261 -16.88 -8.82 -25.55
N ILE A 262 -16.69 -7.92 -24.61
CA ILE A 262 -15.45 -7.76 -23.86
C ILE A 262 -15.70 -8.27 -22.43
N GLY A 263 -14.89 -9.22 -21.98
CA GLY A 263 -14.86 -9.64 -20.57
C GLY A 263 -13.99 -8.66 -19.78
N ILE A 264 -14.46 -8.22 -18.63
CA ILE A 264 -13.72 -7.30 -17.75
C ILE A 264 -13.59 -7.96 -16.39
N LEU A 265 -12.35 -8.35 -16.05
CA LEU A 265 -11.95 -8.90 -14.77
C LEU A 265 -11.31 -7.79 -13.93
N THR A 266 -12.05 -7.26 -12.96
CA THR A 266 -11.59 -6.19 -12.07
C THR A 266 -11.01 -6.79 -10.78
N MET A 267 -9.75 -6.53 -10.51
CA MET A 267 -8.99 -7.05 -9.37
C MET A 267 -8.34 -5.88 -8.59
N PRO A 268 -9.10 -5.18 -7.76
CA PRO A 268 -8.63 -3.94 -7.10
C PRO A 268 -7.52 -4.18 -6.06
N THR A 269 -7.39 -5.40 -5.56
CA THR A 269 -6.36 -5.78 -4.59
C THR A 269 -5.99 -7.25 -4.73
N TRP A 270 -4.72 -7.57 -4.42
CA TRP A 270 -4.22 -8.93 -4.18
C TRP A 270 -3.79 -9.12 -2.71
N ALA A 271 -4.08 -8.15 -1.84
CA ALA A 271 -3.84 -8.27 -0.39
C ALA A 271 -4.88 -9.19 0.27
N LEU A 272 -4.82 -10.48 -0.03
CA LEU A 272 -5.78 -11.51 0.38
C LEU A 272 -5.35 -12.27 1.64
N PHE A 273 -4.33 -11.82 2.36
CA PHE A 273 -3.69 -12.54 3.47
C PHE A 273 -4.65 -12.98 4.58
N ASN A 274 -5.71 -12.20 4.82
CA ASN A 274 -6.72 -12.48 5.86
C ASN A 274 -8.09 -12.82 5.26
N SER A 275 -8.19 -13.01 3.95
CA SER A 275 -9.45 -13.33 3.29
C SER A 275 -9.79 -14.81 3.48
N LYS A 276 -11.05 -15.11 3.75
CA LYS A 276 -11.61 -16.47 3.75
C LYS A 276 -12.15 -16.88 2.38
N TRP A 277 -12.22 -15.92 1.45
CA TRP A 277 -12.68 -16.17 0.09
C TRP A 277 -11.63 -16.93 -0.72
N ASP A 278 -12.06 -17.99 -1.39
CA ASP A 278 -11.22 -18.78 -2.29
C ASP A 278 -11.06 -18.08 -3.65
N ALA A 279 -10.15 -17.14 -3.70
CA ALA A 279 -9.87 -16.32 -4.88
C ALA A 279 -9.33 -17.15 -6.05
N ALA A 280 -8.57 -18.22 -5.77
CA ALA A 280 -8.00 -19.09 -6.80
C ALA A 280 -9.11 -19.85 -7.53
N ARG A 281 -9.97 -20.52 -6.78
CA ARG A 281 -11.12 -21.24 -7.33
C ARG A 281 -12.08 -20.33 -8.09
N TRP A 282 -12.33 -19.13 -7.55
CA TRP A 282 -13.18 -18.14 -8.20
C TRP A 282 -12.58 -17.70 -9.55
N SER A 283 -11.28 -17.37 -9.58
CA SER A 283 -10.57 -16.98 -10.79
C SER A 283 -10.58 -18.07 -11.86
N ASP A 284 -10.35 -19.32 -11.47
CA ASP A 284 -10.43 -20.45 -12.38
C ASP A 284 -11.84 -20.59 -12.98
N SER A 285 -12.88 -20.52 -12.16
CA SER A 285 -14.28 -20.58 -12.63
C SER A 285 -14.62 -19.46 -13.62
N VAL A 286 -14.13 -18.24 -13.36
CA VAL A 286 -14.31 -17.08 -14.28
C VAL A 286 -13.62 -17.37 -15.61
N LEU A 287 -12.35 -17.79 -15.59
CA LEU A 287 -11.59 -18.05 -16.82
C LEU A 287 -12.16 -19.21 -17.62
N GLU A 288 -12.62 -20.29 -16.98
CA GLU A 288 -13.34 -21.39 -17.64
C GLU A 288 -14.61 -20.89 -18.33
N GLY A 289 -15.39 -20.05 -17.66
CA GLY A 289 -16.58 -19.42 -18.24
C GLY A 289 -16.25 -18.51 -19.44
N VAL A 290 -15.19 -17.70 -19.34
CA VAL A 290 -14.70 -16.85 -20.43
C VAL A 290 -14.32 -17.70 -21.66
N ILE A 291 -13.61 -18.80 -21.44
CA ILE A 291 -13.18 -19.72 -22.49
C ILE A 291 -14.39 -20.42 -23.14
N ALA A 292 -15.30 -20.96 -22.31
CA ALA A 292 -16.49 -21.65 -22.77
C ALA A 292 -17.40 -20.76 -23.64
N ARG A 293 -17.55 -19.49 -23.25
CA ARG A 293 -18.31 -18.50 -24.02
C ARG A 293 -17.55 -17.91 -25.21
N ARG A 294 -16.28 -18.28 -25.39
CA ARG A 294 -15.42 -17.79 -26.48
C ARG A 294 -15.31 -16.25 -26.49
N VAL A 295 -15.20 -15.64 -25.31
CA VAL A 295 -14.99 -14.20 -25.20
C VAL A 295 -13.71 -13.83 -25.96
N ALA A 296 -13.81 -12.90 -26.92
CA ALA A 296 -12.71 -12.58 -27.82
C ALA A 296 -11.64 -11.69 -27.17
N ASP A 297 -12.07 -10.80 -26.29
CA ASP A 297 -11.24 -9.81 -25.61
C ASP A 297 -11.44 -9.87 -24.10
N LEU A 298 -10.36 -10.05 -23.34
CA LEU A 298 -10.37 -10.03 -21.90
C LEU A 298 -9.57 -8.83 -21.39
N VAL A 299 -10.21 -7.95 -20.64
CA VAL A 299 -9.57 -6.86 -19.91
C VAL A 299 -9.33 -7.30 -18.47
N ILE A 300 -8.10 -7.25 -18.00
CA ILE A 300 -7.72 -7.45 -16.61
C ILE A 300 -7.46 -6.05 -16.03
N ASP A 301 -8.36 -5.55 -15.19
CA ASP A 301 -8.24 -4.23 -14.56
C ASP A 301 -7.53 -4.35 -13.22
N LEU A 302 -6.27 -3.90 -13.21
CA LEU A 302 -5.41 -3.86 -12.02
C LEU A 302 -5.21 -2.44 -11.46
N ARG A 303 -5.86 -1.43 -12.02
CA ARG A 303 -5.72 -0.05 -11.54
C ARG A 303 -6.05 0.03 -10.05
N GLY A 304 -5.19 0.72 -9.28
CA GLY A 304 -5.31 0.78 -7.82
C GLY A 304 -4.73 -0.43 -7.05
N ASN A 305 -4.44 -1.54 -7.71
CA ASN A 305 -3.92 -2.74 -7.05
C ASN A 305 -2.41 -2.60 -6.74
N GLU A 306 -2.05 -2.53 -5.46
CA GLU A 306 -0.65 -2.41 -4.99
C GLU A 306 0.10 -3.76 -4.89
N GLY A 307 -0.56 -4.87 -5.24
CA GLY A 307 -0.01 -6.22 -5.10
C GLY A 307 -0.55 -6.95 -3.87
N GLY A 308 0.19 -7.92 -3.39
CA GLY A 308 -0.22 -8.83 -2.31
C GLY A 308 0.26 -10.25 -2.56
N VAL A 309 -0.65 -11.23 -2.52
CA VAL A 309 -0.36 -12.62 -2.88
C VAL A 309 -0.05 -12.74 -4.37
N ASP A 310 0.65 -13.79 -4.77
CA ASP A 310 1.03 -14.03 -6.15
C ASP A 310 -0.13 -14.63 -6.96
N ALA A 311 -1.15 -13.82 -7.24
CA ALA A 311 -2.26 -14.19 -8.12
C ALA A 311 -1.89 -14.09 -9.61
N GLY A 312 -0.87 -13.31 -9.94
CA GLY A 312 -0.43 -13.05 -11.32
C GLY A 312 0.11 -14.27 -12.03
N ASN A 313 0.86 -15.11 -11.32
CA ASN A 313 1.42 -16.33 -11.90
C ASN A 313 0.31 -17.34 -12.30
N ALA A 314 -0.76 -17.45 -11.51
CA ALA A 314 -1.93 -18.27 -11.85
C ALA A 314 -2.64 -17.74 -13.11
N LEU A 315 -2.77 -16.42 -13.27
CA LEU A 315 -3.32 -15.81 -14.49
C LEU A 315 -2.41 -16.09 -15.69
N LEU A 316 -1.10 -15.83 -15.58
CA LEU A 316 -0.15 -16.07 -16.66
C LEU A 316 -0.14 -17.55 -17.10
N ALA A 317 -0.22 -18.49 -16.17
CA ALA A 317 -0.30 -19.91 -16.48
C ALA A 317 -1.47 -20.29 -17.40
N ARG A 318 -2.56 -19.51 -17.40
CA ARG A 318 -3.75 -19.68 -18.25
C ARG A 318 -3.64 -18.93 -19.60
N LEU A 319 -2.57 -18.16 -19.80
CA LEU A 319 -2.36 -17.35 -21.01
C LEU A 319 -1.22 -17.86 -21.89
N ILE A 320 -0.37 -18.76 -21.40
CA ILE A 320 0.82 -19.28 -22.09
C ILE A 320 0.65 -20.72 -22.57
N ASP A 321 1.36 -21.12 -23.64
CA ASP A 321 1.38 -22.51 -24.16
C ASP A 321 2.58 -23.31 -23.67
N THR A 322 3.69 -22.63 -23.38
CA THR A 322 4.97 -23.22 -22.97
C THR A 322 5.46 -22.56 -21.69
N PRO A 323 6.28 -23.24 -20.90
CA PRO A 323 6.85 -22.63 -19.69
C PRO A 323 7.49 -21.27 -19.98
N LEU A 324 7.07 -20.26 -19.22
CA LEU A 324 7.57 -18.90 -19.29
C LEU A 324 8.63 -18.70 -18.22
N ARG A 325 9.87 -18.51 -18.64
CA ARG A 325 10.95 -18.11 -17.74
C ARG A 325 10.94 -16.60 -17.57
N LEU A 326 10.76 -16.14 -16.34
CA LEU A 326 10.82 -14.72 -16.02
C LEU A 326 12.25 -14.20 -15.99
N PRO A 327 12.47 -12.88 -16.16
CA PRO A 327 13.78 -12.28 -16.01
C PRO A 327 14.40 -12.64 -14.66
N SER A 328 15.69 -12.98 -14.65
CA SER A 328 16.38 -13.36 -13.43
C SER A 328 16.61 -12.15 -12.53
N TYR A 329 16.04 -12.21 -11.35
CA TYR A 329 16.26 -11.31 -10.22
C TYR A 329 16.69 -12.12 -9.00
N PRO A 330 17.95 -12.59 -8.95
CA PRO A 330 18.44 -13.39 -7.85
C PRO A 330 18.07 -12.77 -6.50
N ARG A 331 17.45 -13.55 -5.64
CA ARG A 331 17.02 -13.13 -4.32
C ARG A 331 18.24 -13.01 -3.42
N GLN A 332 18.41 -11.87 -2.77
CA GLN A 332 19.52 -11.63 -1.85
C GLN A 332 19.00 -11.17 -0.49
N VAL A 333 19.68 -11.63 0.55
CA VAL A 333 19.45 -11.25 1.96
C VAL A 333 20.75 -10.74 2.56
N ARG A 334 20.68 -9.95 3.64
CA ARG A 334 21.85 -9.36 4.31
C ARG A 334 22.46 -10.26 5.37
N TYR A 335 21.76 -11.27 5.82
CA TYR A 335 22.15 -12.11 6.95
C TYR A 335 21.83 -13.57 6.67
N ARG A 336 22.51 -14.47 7.37
CA ARG A 336 22.14 -15.88 7.46
C ARG A 336 21.27 -16.13 8.68
N ARG A 337 21.68 -15.56 9.84
CA ARG A 337 20.95 -15.59 11.10
C ARG A 337 20.85 -14.18 11.67
N VAL A 338 19.69 -13.83 12.19
CA VAL A 338 19.47 -12.55 12.88
C VAL A 338 20.34 -12.47 14.12
N PRO A 339 21.03 -11.35 14.39
CA PRO A 339 21.73 -11.11 15.64
C PRO A 339 20.78 -11.20 16.84
N ASP A 340 21.22 -11.87 17.91
CA ASP A 340 20.36 -12.18 19.06
C ASP A 340 19.81 -10.90 19.74
N GLU A 341 20.56 -9.81 19.74
CA GLU A 341 20.15 -8.51 20.29
C GLU A 341 18.97 -7.84 19.55
N LEU A 342 18.75 -8.19 18.28
CA LEU A 342 17.62 -7.67 17.50
C LEU A 342 16.34 -8.51 17.69
N ASN A 343 16.45 -9.77 18.07
CA ASN A 343 15.30 -10.67 18.20
C ASN A 343 14.13 -10.11 19.03
N PRO A 344 14.37 -9.42 20.18
CA PRO A 344 13.26 -8.91 21.02
C PRO A 344 12.42 -7.80 20.37
N VAL A 345 12.98 -7.09 19.39
CA VAL A 345 12.32 -5.94 18.74
C VAL A 345 11.78 -6.26 17.35
N LEU A 346 12.00 -7.46 16.85
CA LEU A 346 11.53 -7.92 15.55
C LEU A 346 10.30 -8.80 15.70
N ASP A 347 9.19 -8.42 15.08
CA ASP A 347 8.02 -9.26 14.91
C ASP A 347 7.94 -9.77 13.47
N THR A 348 7.25 -10.92 13.25
CA THR A 348 7.08 -11.53 11.93
C THR A 348 5.98 -12.60 11.97
N TRP A 349 5.38 -12.90 10.83
CA TRP A 349 4.42 -14.00 10.71
C TRP A 349 5.08 -15.39 10.54
N ASP A 350 6.41 -15.43 10.22
CA ASP A 350 7.15 -16.69 10.05
C ASP A 350 8.52 -16.58 10.72
N ASN A 351 8.68 -17.28 11.84
CA ASN A 351 9.93 -17.28 12.60
C ASN A 351 11.11 -17.91 11.85
N SER A 352 10.87 -18.66 10.78
CA SER A 352 11.95 -19.20 9.94
C SER A 352 12.76 -18.11 9.24
N PHE A 353 12.24 -16.88 9.15
CA PHE A 353 12.99 -15.73 8.63
C PHE A 353 14.13 -15.29 9.54
N ARG A 354 14.16 -15.74 10.80
CA ARG A 354 15.25 -15.42 11.74
C ARG A 354 16.54 -16.20 11.45
N ASP A 355 16.44 -17.32 10.73
CA ASP A 355 17.58 -18.13 10.34
C ASP A 355 17.31 -18.80 8.98
N TRP A 356 17.97 -18.33 7.94
CA TRP A 356 17.89 -18.89 6.60
C TRP A 356 18.69 -20.18 6.47
N GLY A 357 19.59 -20.49 7.41
CA GLY A 357 20.41 -21.70 7.43
C GLY A 357 21.19 -21.91 6.12
N PRO A 358 21.14 -23.13 5.54
CA PRO A 358 21.83 -23.44 4.30
C PRO A 358 21.26 -22.75 3.08
N ALA A 359 20.02 -22.25 3.11
CA ALA A 359 19.42 -21.53 2.00
C ALA A 359 20.05 -20.15 1.75
N ALA A 360 20.79 -19.59 2.73
CA ALA A 360 21.59 -18.37 2.54
C ALA A 360 22.99 -18.74 2.09
N VAL A 361 23.22 -18.77 0.79
CA VAL A 361 24.50 -19.12 0.16
C VAL A 361 25.36 -17.87 0.00
N ALA A 362 26.65 -17.95 0.43
CA ALA A 362 27.59 -16.83 0.31
C ALA A 362 27.74 -16.38 -1.15
N THR A 363 27.87 -15.08 -1.37
CA THR A 363 28.13 -14.48 -2.70
C THR A 363 29.53 -13.87 -2.76
N ALA A 364 29.95 -13.41 -3.95
CA ALA A 364 31.19 -12.68 -4.10
C ALA A 364 31.17 -11.32 -3.37
N ASP A 365 29.98 -10.72 -3.18
CA ASP A 365 29.81 -9.52 -2.36
C ASP A 365 29.54 -9.95 -0.91
N PRO A 366 30.46 -9.71 0.02
CA PRO A 366 30.31 -10.16 1.43
C PRO A 366 29.14 -9.50 2.16
N ARG A 367 28.54 -8.48 1.57
CA ARG A 367 27.35 -7.82 2.15
C ARG A 367 26.09 -8.64 1.98
N PHE A 368 26.09 -9.67 1.11
CA PHE A 368 24.90 -10.40 0.75
C PHE A 368 25.10 -11.91 0.76
N TYR A 369 23.99 -12.60 1.01
CA TYR A 369 23.83 -14.01 0.71
C TYR A 369 22.76 -14.17 -0.38
N ARG A 370 22.98 -15.06 -1.35
CA ARG A 370 21.94 -15.51 -2.26
C ARG A 370 20.96 -16.39 -1.48
N LEU A 371 19.67 -16.08 -1.54
CA LEU A 371 18.62 -16.89 -0.95
C LEU A 371 18.09 -17.86 -2.00
N THR A 372 18.24 -19.17 -1.74
CA THR A 372 17.83 -20.24 -2.66
C THR A 372 16.53 -20.94 -2.26
N ARG A 373 15.91 -20.51 -1.15
CA ARG A 373 14.77 -21.18 -0.52
C ARG A 373 13.56 -21.34 -1.44
N TRP A 374 13.39 -20.44 -2.39
CA TRP A 374 12.23 -20.42 -3.30
C TRP A 374 12.65 -20.28 -4.77
N ASP A 375 13.86 -20.72 -5.12
CA ASP A 375 14.29 -20.71 -6.51
C ASP A 375 13.61 -21.83 -7.29
N ASP A 376 12.94 -21.50 -8.40
CA ASP A 376 12.37 -22.48 -9.34
C ASP A 376 13.43 -23.07 -10.27
N ALA A 377 14.49 -22.35 -10.52
CA ALA A 377 15.61 -22.76 -11.35
C ALA A 377 16.95 -22.47 -10.67
N ALA A 378 18.00 -23.20 -11.07
CA ALA A 378 19.33 -23.09 -10.49
C ALA A 378 19.96 -21.69 -10.59
N ASP A 379 19.56 -20.90 -11.60
CA ASP A 379 20.01 -19.50 -11.79
C ASP A 379 19.17 -18.49 -11.00
N GLY A 380 18.16 -18.93 -10.22
CA GLY A 380 17.27 -18.07 -9.45
C GLY A 380 16.19 -17.39 -10.28
N SER A 381 15.95 -17.82 -11.53
CA SER A 381 14.79 -17.38 -12.29
C SER A 381 13.53 -18.10 -11.88
N ASP A 382 12.41 -17.38 -11.88
CA ASP A 382 11.09 -17.98 -11.66
C ASP A 382 10.57 -18.54 -13.00
N VAL A 383 9.90 -19.70 -12.95
CA VAL A 383 9.34 -20.37 -14.14
C VAL A 383 7.86 -20.60 -13.95
N ILE A 384 7.04 -19.97 -14.81
CA ILE A 384 5.60 -20.18 -14.82
C ILE A 384 5.29 -21.32 -15.81
N THR A 385 4.70 -22.40 -15.30
CA THR A 385 4.27 -23.54 -16.11
C THR A 385 2.81 -23.35 -16.53
N PRO A 386 2.45 -23.62 -17.81
CA PRO A 386 1.06 -23.61 -18.25
C PRO A 386 0.17 -24.50 -17.38
N ALA A 387 -1.01 -24.03 -17.03
CA ALA A 387 -1.96 -24.78 -16.21
C ALA A 387 -3.39 -24.59 -16.71
N GLY A 388 -4.19 -25.66 -16.63
CA GLY A 388 -5.59 -25.66 -17.05
C GLY A 388 -5.79 -25.39 -18.54
N GLN A 389 -7.03 -25.01 -18.91
CA GLN A 389 -7.35 -24.67 -20.28
C GLN A 389 -6.86 -23.23 -20.59
N ARG A 390 -6.11 -23.07 -21.67
CA ARG A 390 -5.58 -21.76 -22.09
C ARG A 390 -6.69 -20.87 -22.67
N TYR A 391 -6.71 -19.61 -22.25
CA TYR A 391 -7.45 -18.55 -22.95
C TYR A 391 -6.68 -18.13 -24.21
N ARG A 392 -7.36 -18.08 -25.35
CA ARG A 392 -6.74 -17.79 -26.67
C ARG A 392 -7.20 -16.47 -27.29
N GLY A 393 -8.04 -15.71 -26.60
CA GLY A 393 -8.44 -14.37 -27.02
C GLY A 393 -7.34 -13.34 -26.73
N ARG A 394 -7.61 -12.08 -27.08
CA ARG A 394 -6.70 -10.97 -26.79
C ARG A 394 -6.82 -10.57 -25.34
N VAL A 395 -5.67 -10.28 -24.71
CA VAL A 395 -5.63 -9.84 -23.31
C VAL A 395 -5.14 -8.40 -23.22
N TRP A 396 -5.88 -7.60 -22.50
CA TRP A 396 -5.59 -6.20 -22.20
C TRP A 396 -5.45 -6.05 -20.69
N VAL A 397 -4.37 -5.41 -20.22
CA VAL A 397 -4.18 -5.18 -18.79
C VAL A 397 -4.20 -3.68 -18.52
N LEU A 398 -5.17 -3.22 -17.73
CA LEU A 398 -5.21 -1.84 -17.29
C LEU A 398 -4.26 -1.67 -16.12
N VAL A 399 -3.28 -0.77 -16.28
CA VAL A 399 -2.22 -0.51 -15.31
C VAL A 399 -2.14 0.96 -14.94
N GLY A 400 -1.58 1.24 -13.76
CA GLY A 400 -1.38 2.59 -13.26
C GLY A 400 -0.29 2.69 -12.20
N ALA A 401 -0.04 3.90 -11.75
CA ALA A 401 1.05 4.20 -10.82
C ALA A 401 0.90 3.52 -9.44
N ALA A 402 -0.28 3.00 -9.10
CA ALA A 402 -0.46 2.20 -7.89
C ALA A 402 0.19 0.82 -7.99
N ASN A 403 0.26 0.22 -9.20
CA ASN A 403 0.73 -1.15 -9.38
C ASN A 403 2.19 -1.31 -8.94
N SER A 404 2.38 -2.04 -7.85
CA SER A 404 3.69 -2.32 -7.25
C SER A 404 3.74 -3.78 -6.80
N SER A 405 4.89 -4.25 -6.28
CA SER A 405 5.03 -5.61 -5.77
C SER A 405 4.56 -6.67 -6.79
N ALA A 406 3.69 -7.59 -6.43
CA ALA A 406 3.21 -8.68 -7.28
C ALA A 406 2.52 -8.19 -8.56
N THR A 407 1.74 -7.11 -8.53
CA THR A 407 1.11 -6.55 -9.74
C THR A 407 2.09 -5.92 -10.70
N PHE A 408 3.16 -5.30 -10.18
CA PHE A 408 4.25 -4.83 -11.03
C PHE A 408 4.96 -6.01 -11.72
N GLN A 409 5.26 -7.09 -10.99
CA GLN A 409 5.91 -8.29 -11.54
C GLN A 409 5.04 -8.93 -12.62
N PHE A 410 3.74 -9.06 -12.36
CA PHE A 410 2.79 -9.55 -13.36
C PHE A 410 2.77 -8.68 -14.64
N ALA A 411 2.67 -7.36 -14.48
CA ALA A 411 2.63 -6.44 -15.63
C ALA A 411 3.93 -6.55 -16.46
N LEU A 412 5.09 -6.63 -15.78
CA LEU A 412 6.39 -6.81 -16.44
C LEU A 412 6.43 -8.13 -17.22
N ALA A 413 6.03 -9.24 -16.60
CA ALA A 413 6.03 -10.56 -17.23
C ALA A 413 5.04 -10.65 -18.39
N ALA A 414 3.83 -10.12 -18.22
CA ALA A 414 2.78 -10.11 -19.25
C ALA A 414 3.20 -9.32 -20.49
N GLN A 415 3.85 -8.16 -20.32
CA GLN A 415 4.37 -7.36 -21.43
C GLN A 415 5.54 -8.05 -22.12
N GLN A 416 6.54 -8.50 -21.37
CA GLN A 416 7.76 -9.09 -21.94
C GLN A 416 7.49 -10.41 -22.67
N SER A 417 6.52 -11.20 -22.22
CA SER A 417 6.10 -12.42 -22.91
C SER A 417 5.19 -12.18 -24.10
N GLY A 418 4.66 -10.96 -24.27
CA GLY A 418 3.73 -10.62 -25.34
C GLY A 418 2.33 -11.24 -25.18
N VAL A 419 2.00 -11.80 -24.00
CA VAL A 419 0.67 -12.44 -23.76
C VAL A 419 -0.44 -11.41 -23.54
N ALA A 420 -0.09 -10.17 -23.21
CA ALA A 420 -1.06 -9.10 -22.99
C ALA A 420 -0.53 -7.74 -23.50
N THR A 421 -1.45 -6.86 -23.86
CA THR A 421 -1.18 -5.44 -24.14
C THR A 421 -1.50 -4.62 -22.89
N LEU A 422 -0.53 -3.88 -22.39
CA LEU A 422 -0.71 -3.00 -21.23
C LEU A 422 -1.27 -1.65 -21.66
N VAL A 423 -2.29 -1.15 -20.96
CA VAL A 423 -2.96 0.11 -21.25
C VAL A 423 -3.08 0.95 -19.98
N GLY A 424 -2.74 2.23 -20.03
CA GLY A 424 -2.89 3.15 -18.90
C GLY A 424 -1.65 3.97 -18.61
N GLN A 425 -1.21 3.99 -17.36
CA GLN A 425 -0.06 4.77 -16.89
C GLN A 425 1.09 3.87 -16.45
N PRO A 426 2.35 4.38 -16.42
CA PRO A 426 3.48 3.63 -15.90
C PRO A 426 3.22 3.08 -14.50
N THR A 427 3.65 1.83 -14.26
CA THR A 427 3.45 1.14 -12.98
C THR A 427 4.28 1.72 -11.84
N GLY A 428 3.89 1.43 -10.61
CA GLY A 428 4.51 1.96 -9.40
C GLY A 428 5.73 1.22 -8.87
N GLY A 429 6.04 0.03 -9.40
CA GLY A 429 7.26 -0.72 -9.04
C GLY A 429 8.50 -0.19 -9.73
N ASN A 430 9.61 -0.95 -9.67
CA ASN A 430 10.87 -0.52 -10.25
C ASN A 430 11.63 -1.69 -10.91
N ARG A 431 12.06 -1.49 -12.16
CA ARG A 431 12.81 -2.48 -12.93
C ARG A 431 14.21 -2.76 -12.38
N ARG A 432 14.79 -1.85 -11.57
CA ARG A 432 16.02 -2.13 -10.81
C ARG A 432 15.82 -3.13 -9.68
N GLY A 433 14.61 -3.66 -9.55
CA GLY A 433 14.18 -4.62 -8.55
C GLY A 433 13.51 -3.96 -7.34
N ILE A 434 12.75 -4.76 -6.65
CA ILE A 434 12.02 -4.39 -5.44
C ILE A 434 12.54 -5.19 -4.25
N ASN A 435 12.21 -4.75 -3.04
CA ASN A 435 12.47 -5.51 -1.82
C ASN A 435 11.13 -5.98 -1.26
N GLY A 436 11.04 -7.23 -0.78
CA GLY A 436 9.77 -7.77 -0.29
C GLY A 436 9.85 -9.25 0.08
N GLY A 437 8.75 -9.97 -0.10
CA GLY A 437 8.65 -11.43 0.05
C GLY A 437 8.68 -11.96 1.49
N ALA A 438 9.48 -11.36 2.37
CA ALA A 438 9.55 -11.64 3.80
C ALA A 438 9.79 -10.33 4.55
N PHE A 439 9.29 -10.23 5.79
CA PHE A 439 9.37 -8.99 6.56
C PHE A 439 9.68 -9.24 8.03
N PHE A 440 10.40 -8.30 8.62
CA PHE A 440 10.30 -8.01 10.03
C PHE A 440 9.54 -6.69 10.23
N PHE A 441 8.77 -6.65 11.30
CA PHE A 441 8.14 -5.46 11.84
C PHE A 441 8.98 -5.01 13.03
N VAL A 442 9.74 -3.92 12.84
CA VAL A 442 10.64 -3.39 13.88
C VAL A 442 9.80 -2.61 14.89
N ARG A 443 9.60 -3.19 16.07
CA ARG A 443 8.91 -2.53 17.17
C ARG A 443 9.88 -1.68 17.96
N LEU A 444 9.59 -0.40 18.02
CA LEU A 444 10.38 0.58 18.76
C LEU A 444 9.92 0.59 20.21
N PRO A 445 10.74 0.08 21.17
CA PRO A 445 10.26 -0.28 22.50
C PRO A 445 9.87 0.90 23.39
N LYS A 446 10.36 2.11 23.07
CA LYS A 446 10.09 3.32 23.85
C LYS A 446 8.87 4.09 23.36
N THR A 447 8.78 4.29 22.06
CA THR A 447 7.68 5.05 21.43
C THR A 447 6.47 4.17 21.11
N GLY A 448 6.64 2.86 20.98
CA GLY A 448 5.61 1.92 20.54
C GLY A 448 5.30 2.00 19.05
N LEU A 449 6.05 2.78 18.27
CA LEU A 449 5.95 2.83 16.82
C LEU A 449 6.52 1.55 16.20
N GLU A 450 5.94 1.15 15.07
CA GLU A 450 6.39 -0.02 14.31
C GLU A 450 6.76 0.39 12.88
N VAL A 451 7.86 -0.18 12.36
CA VAL A 451 8.39 0.13 11.03
C VAL A 451 8.66 -1.16 10.27
N ASP A 452 8.09 -1.28 9.06
CA ASP A 452 8.28 -2.44 8.19
C ASP A 452 9.71 -2.48 7.64
N LEU A 453 10.32 -3.67 7.68
CA LEU A 453 11.64 -3.95 7.17
C LEU A 453 11.56 -5.17 6.22
N PRO A 454 11.63 -4.98 4.89
CA PRO A 454 11.68 -6.08 3.94
C PRO A 454 13.03 -6.79 4.00
N LEU A 455 13.04 -8.12 3.87
CA LEU A 455 14.22 -8.96 4.10
C LEU A 455 14.88 -9.46 2.83
N ILE A 456 14.13 -9.53 1.72
CA ILE A 456 14.61 -10.08 0.45
C ILE A 456 14.64 -8.98 -0.60
N ALA A 457 15.76 -8.83 -1.28
CA ALA A 457 15.88 -7.96 -2.46
C ALA A 457 16.08 -8.81 -3.71
N GLY A 458 15.32 -8.50 -4.75
CA GLY A 458 15.64 -8.90 -6.11
C GLY A 458 16.63 -7.91 -6.72
N PHE A 459 17.74 -8.38 -7.26
CA PHE A 459 18.67 -7.56 -8.05
C PHE A 459 18.73 -8.09 -9.48
N PRO A 460 18.47 -7.25 -10.50
CA PRO A 460 18.55 -7.69 -11.88
C PRO A 460 19.99 -8.05 -12.25
N THR A 461 20.16 -9.08 -13.09
CA THR A 461 21.46 -9.51 -13.58
C THR A 461 22.02 -8.61 -14.68
N THR A 462 21.18 -7.74 -15.24
CA THR A 462 21.56 -6.75 -16.25
C THR A 462 21.11 -5.36 -15.80
N GLU A 463 21.77 -4.31 -16.30
CA GLU A 463 21.37 -2.94 -16.00
C GLU A 463 19.92 -2.68 -16.41
N GLN A 464 19.15 -2.08 -15.51
CA GLN A 464 17.75 -1.75 -15.71
C GLN A 464 17.48 -0.27 -15.42
N PRO A 465 16.52 0.35 -16.11
CA PRO A 465 16.13 1.73 -15.84
C PRO A 465 15.53 1.87 -14.43
N ASP A 466 15.75 3.03 -13.80
CA ASP A 466 15.09 3.43 -12.55
C ASP A 466 13.66 3.90 -12.84
N ALA A 467 12.80 2.97 -13.23
CA ALA A 467 11.42 3.25 -13.64
C ALA A 467 10.53 2.01 -13.48
N GLY A 468 9.22 2.21 -13.44
CA GLY A 468 8.22 1.17 -13.60
C GLY A 468 8.11 0.65 -15.03
N VAL A 469 7.14 -0.22 -15.29
CA VAL A 469 6.78 -0.67 -16.64
C VAL A 469 5.99 0.44 -17.33
N VAL A 470 6.43 0.84 -18.52
CA VAL A 470 5.67 1.77 -19.38
C VAL A 470 4.65 0.95 -20.16
N PRO A 471 3.36 1.28 -20.13
CA PRO A 471 2.35 0.55 -20.89
C PRO A 471 2.52 0.70 -22.40
N ASP A 472 2.04 -0.28 -23.17
CA ASP A 472 2.09 -0.28 -24.63
C ASP A 472 1.21 0.83 -25.21
N ILE A 473 0.07 1.11 -24.54
CA ILE A 473 -0.83 2.21 -24.86
C ILE A 473 -0.88 3.15 -23.66
N LEU A 474 -0.17 4.27 -23.76
CA LEU A 474 -0.15 5.28 -22.71
C LEU A 474 -1.45 6.10 -22.73
N VAL A 475 -2.15 6.15 -21.60
CA VAL A 475 -3.40 6.90 -21.42
C VAL A 475 -3.28 7.77 -20.18
N THR A 476 -3.50 9.08 -20.35
CA THR A 476 -3.59 10.01 -19.23
C THR A 476 -5.03 10.53 -19.14
N PRO A 477 -5.79 10.21 -18.07
CA PRO A 477 -7.11 10.76 -17.87
C PRO A 477 -7.11 12.28 -17.83
N THR A 478 -8.16 12.90 -18.34
CA THR A 478 -8.36 14.35 -18.32
C THR A 478 -9.33 14.76 -17.22
N VAL A 479 -9.37 16.05 -16.89
CA VAL A 479 -10.40 16.61 -15.98
C VAL A 479 -11.81 16.35 -16.53
N ALA A 480 -11.99 16.41 -17.85
CA ALA A 480 -13.28 16.13 -18.50
C ALA A 480 -13.67 14.64 -18.34
N ASP A 481 -12.72 13.71 -18.43
CA ASP A 481 -12.98 12.29 -18.17
C ASP A 481 -13.43 12.08 -16.72
N ILE A 482 -12.76 12.72 -15.75
CA ILE A 482 -13.17 12.65 -14.35
C ILE A 482 -14.56 13.27 -14.17
N ALA A 483 -14.81 14.46 -14.70
CA ALA A 483 -16.07 15.17 -14.53
C ALA A 483 -17.27 14.37 -15.09
N SER A 484 -17.10 13.74 -16.25
CA SER A 484 -18.14 12.92 -16.89
C SER A 484 -18.25 11.50 -16.34
N GLY A 485 -17.26 11.04 -15.55
CA GLY A 485 -17.15 9.64 -15.11
C GLY A 485 -16.72 8.68 -16.22
N ALA A 486 -16.18 9.19 -17.33
CA ALA A 486 -15.71 8.38 -18.43
C ALA A 486 -14.42 7.62 -18.07
N ASP A 487 -14.36 6.34 -18.43
CA ASP A 487 -13.17 5.50 -18.29
C ASP A 487 -12.28 5.66 -19.53
N ALA A 488 -11.23 6.49 -19.40
CA ALA A 488 -10.34 6.82 -20.49
C ALA A 488 -9.54 5.61 -20.97
N GLU A 489 -9.09 4.76 -20.04
CA GLU A 489 -8.30 3.56 -20.33
C GLU A 489 -9.17 2.50 -21.03
N LEU A 490 -10.37 2.25 -20.52
CA LEU A 490 -11.29 1.29 -21.16
C LEU A 490 -11.75 1.80 -22.54
N ARG A 491 -11.92 3.11 -22.72
CA ARG A 491 -12.18 3.71 -24.04
C ARG A 491 -11.01 3.47 -25.00
N ALA A 492 -9.77 3.60 -24.55
CA ALA A 492 -8.58 3.31 -25.36
C ALA A 492 -8.53 1.83 -25.78
N VAL A 493 -8.84 0.89 -24.87
CA VAL A 493 -8.98 -0.53 -25.19
C VAL A 493 -10.03 -0.75 -26.27
N ARG A 494 -11.24 -0.19 -26.11
CA ARG A 494 -12.32 -0.32 -27.13
C ARG A 494 -11.89 0.22 -28.49
N THR A 495 -11.16 1.33 -28.52
CA THR A 495 -10.60 1.91 -29.76
C THR A 495 -9.58 0.96 -30.40
N ALA A 496 -8.67 0.40 -29.60
CA ALA A 496 -7.68 -0.55 -30.09
C ALA A 496 -8.31 -1.85 -30.61
N ILE A 497 -9.34 -2.35 -29.95
CA ILE A 497 -10.12 -3.52 -30.38
C ILE A 497 -10.76 -3.26 -31.76
N ALA A 498 -11.38 -2.08 -31.94
CA ALA A 498 -12.06 -1.72 -33.17
C ALA A 498 -11.07 -1.51 -34.35
N ALA A 499 -9.84 -1.12 -34.08
CA ALA A 499 -8.81 -0.91 -35.12
C ALA A 499 -8.24 -2.21 -35.69
N VAL A 500 -8.40 -3.36 -35.00
CA VAL A 500 -7.91 -4.66 -35.47
C VAL A 500 -9.08 -5.43 -36.11
N PRO A 501 -9.00 -5.81 -37.39
CA PRO A 501 -10.03 -6.62 -38.03
C PRO A 501 -10.28 -7.91 -37.26
N ARG A 502 -11.55 -8.27 -37.03
CA ARG A 502 -11.88 -9.61 -36.49
C ARG A 502 -11.45 -10.65 -37.52
N ARG A 503 -10.52 -11.51 -37.16
CA ARG A 503 -10.10 -12.67 -37.96
C ARG A 503 -11.16 -13.76 -37.92
#